data_f674e19f90c234f6d78c362da4d57765
#
_entry.id   f674e19f90c234f6d78c362da4d57765
#
_cell.length_a   1.000
_cell.length_b   1.000
_cell.length_c   1.000
_cell.angle_alpha   90.00
_cell.angle_beta   90.00
_cell.angle_gamma   90.00
#
_symmetry.space_group_name_H-M   'P 1'
#
loop_
_entity.id
_entity.type
_entity.pdbx_description
1 polymer ?
#
loop_
_entity_poly.entity_id
_entity_poly.type
_entity_poly.pdbx_seq_one_letter_code
_entity_poly.pdbx_strand_id
1 'polypeptide(L)'
;MSMLLRGAPAAAALNEKTAQLVSGLREKGVVPTLAIVRLGAREDDLSYERAAVKRCAAVGIETRCVSLPENASGEALEETLRSLSADASVHGILLLRPLPAALDEARILRAIAPEKDVDGAAEGSLAAVYAGTDEGFAPCTAQAVLELLDYYEIPIEGKRAVVLGRSLVVGRPAAMLLLHRGATVTLCHSKTENAAGLAHEADILVAAAGRRESVGAAYFRAGQTVIDVGIHYNEETQKLCGDVALAEADGVVRAVTPVPGGVGALTTAVLAAHTAKAAARRIK
;
A
#
# COMPACT_ATOMS: atom_id res chain seq x y z
N MET A 1 21.77 -16.37 8.97
CA MET A 1 20.34 -16.09 8.78
C MET A 1 20.15 -14.58 8.69
N SER A 2 19.41 -14.14 7.70
CA SER A 2 19.00 -12.74 7.55
C SER A 2 17.95 -12.35 8.59
N MET A 3 17.88 -11.07 8.96
CA MET A 3 16.80 -10.56 9.82
C MET A 3 15.49 -10.57 9.04
N LEU A 4 14.45 -11.21 9.59
CA LEU A 4 13.12 -11.19 8.97
C LEU A 4 12.34 -9.93 9.37
N LEU A 5 12.02 -9.11 8.39
CA LEU A 5 11.22 -7.89 8.56
C LEU A 5 9.72 -8.24 8.53
N ARG A 6 9.20 -8.71 9.66
CA ARG A 6 7.79 -9.09 9.77
C ARG A 6 6.89 -7.86 9.85
N GLY A 7 5.81 -7.86 9.09
CA GLY A 7 4.86 -6.74 9.05
C GLY A 7 3.96 -6.63 10.28
N ALA A 8 3.67 -7.75 10.96
CA ALA A 8 2.73 -7.74 12.07
C ALA A 8 3.13 -6.82 13.25
N PRO A 9 4.40 -6.79 13.72
CA PRO A 9 4.83 -5.85 14.76
C PRO A 9 4.72 -4.38 14.30
N ALA A 10 5.12 -4.07 13.07
CA ALA A 10 5.00 -2.72 12.51
C ALA A 10 3.53 -2.29 12.37
N ALA A 11 2.65 -3.20 11.94
CA ALA A 11 1.21 -2.93 11.89
C ALA A 11 0.61 -2.70 13.29
N ALA A 12 1.06 -3.41 14.32
CA ALA A 12 0.63 -3.19 15.69
C ALA A 12 1.02 -1.80 16.19
N ALA A 13 2.27 -1.39 15.97
CA ALA A 13 2.76 -0.07 16.36
C ALA A 13 2.03 1.07 15.61
N LEU A 14 1.75 0.89 14.29
CA LEU A 14 0.98 1.85 13.51
C LEU A 14 -0.47 1.94 14.00
N ASN A 15 -1.10 0.81 14.34
CA ASN A 15 -2.45 0.79 14.89
C ASN A 15 -2.54 1.52 16.22
N GLU A 16 -1.55 1.35 17.10
CA GLU A 16 -1.51 2.04 18.40
C GLU A 16 -1.49 3.56 18.21
N LYS A 17 -0.60 4.06 17.34
CA LYS A 17 -0.57 5.49 16.97
C LYS A 17 -1.89 5.96 16.35
N THR A 18 -2.50 5.13 15.49
CA THR A 18 -3.78 5.44 14.85
C THR A 18 -4.91 5.50 15.88
N ALA A 19 -4.98 4.55 16.82
CA ALA A 19 -5.99 4.53 17.87
C ALA A 19 -5.89 5.77 18.78
N GLN A 20 -4.67 6.21 19.12
CA GLN A 20 -4.46 7.44 19.88
C GLN A 20 -4.98 8.67 19.12
N LEU A 21 -4.69 8.79 17.81
CA LEU A 21 -5.21 9.86 16.97
C LEU A 21 -6.74 9.83 16.92
N VAL A 22 -7.34 8.65 16.70
CA VAL A 22 -8.80 8.47 16.65
C VAL A 22 -9.47 8.84 17.97
N SER A 23 -8.88 8.47 19.12
CA SER A 23 -9.38 8.87 20.44
C SER A 23 -9.44 10.39 20.58
N GLY A 24 -8.37 11.10 20.24
CA GLY A 24 -8.35 12.56 20.29
C GLY A 24 -9.31 13.25 19.30
N LEU A 25 -9.62 12.61 18.17
CA LEU A 25 -10.64 13.09 17.23
C LEU A 25 -12.05 12.92 17.81
N ARG A 26 -12.33 11.77 18.42
CA ARG A 26 -13.63 11.49 19.06
C ARG A 26 -13.93 12.41 20.24
N GLU A 27 -12.93 12.77 21.02
CA GLU A 27 -13.04 13.79 22.08
C GLU A 27 -13.44 15.17 21.54
N LYS A 28 -13.10 15.46 20.28
CA LYS A 28 -13.49 16.68 19.54
C LYS A 28 -14.82 16.52 18.77
N GLY A 29 -15.53 15.40 18.96
CA GLY A 29 -16.79 15.11 18.28
C GLY A 29 -16.66 14.63 16.84
N VAL A 30 -15.44 14.26 16.39
CA VAL A 30 -15.22 13.73 15.04
C VAL A 30 -15.03 12.22 15.10
N VAL A 31 -15.89 11.49 14.41
CA VAL A 31 -15.82 10.04 14.27
C VAL A 31 -15.24 9.69 12.90
N PRO A 32 -13.96 9.30 12.80
CA PRO A 32 -13.39 8.91 11.53
C PRO A 32 -14.19 7.76 10.91
N THR A 33 -14.56 7.91 9.63
CA THR A 33 -15.42 6.97 8.91
C THR A 33 -14.82 6.65 7.55
N LEU A 34 -14.65 5.35 7.25
CA LEU A 34 -14.22 4.82 5.96
C LEU A 34 -15.42 4.26 5.20
N ALA A 35 -15.66 4.78 4.00
CA ALA A 35 -16.58 4.14 3.06
C ALA A 35 -15.83 3.10 2.23
N ILE A 36 -16.33 1.87 2.17
CA ILE A 36 -15.79 0.78 1.36
C ILE A 36 -16.80 0.48 0.27
N VAL A 37 -16.40 0.65 -0.99
CA VAL A 37 -17.26 0.50 -2.17
C VAL A 37 -16.81 -0.71 -2.97
N ARG A 38 -17.75 -1.61 -3.33
CA ARG A 38 -17.49 -2.77 -4.17
C ARG A 38 -18.58 -3.00 -5.21
N LEU A 39 -18.20 -3.68 -6.29
CA LEU A 39 -19.12 -4.22 -7.28
C LEU A 39 -19.26 -5.74 -7.11
N GLY A 40 -20.50 -6.22 -7.01
CA GLY A 40 -20.76 -7.65 -6.83
C GLY A 40 -20.24 -8.20 -5.49
N ALA A 41 -19.85 -9.47 -5.48
CA ALA A 41 -19.47 -10.21 -4.27
C ALA A 41 -18.33 -11.22 -4.53
N ARG A 42 -17.24 -10.78 -5.20
CA ARG A 42 -16.08 -11.64 -5.39
C ARG A 42 -15.45 -11.98 -4.04
N GLU A 43 -15.03 -13.21 -3.85
CA GLU A 43 -14.46 -13.69 -2.59
C GLU A 43 -13.24 -12.88 -2.13
N ASP A 44 -12.37 -12.47 -3.06
CA ASP A 44 -11.20 -11.64 -2.76
C ASP A 44 -11.62 -10.28 -2.21
N ASP A 45 -12.64 -9.63 -2.82
CA ASP A 45 -13.18 -8.35 -2.37
C ASP A 45 -13.82 -8.47 -0.98
N LEU A 46 -14.61 -9.52 -0.76
CA LEU A 46 -15.23 -9.79 0.53
C LEU A 46 -14.19 -10.09 1.63
N SER A 47 -13.13 -10.79 1.27
CA SER A 47 -12.02 -11.08 2.20
C SER A 47 -11.28 -9.79 2.59
N TYR A 48 -10.99 -8.92 1.61
CA TYR A 48 -10.32 -7.64 1.86
C TYR A 48 -11.23 -6.69 2.65
N GLU A 49 -12.53 -6.60 2.30
CA GLU A 49 -13.53 -5.81 3.03
C GLU A 49 -13.58 -6.23 4.51
N ARG A 50 -13.71 -7.54 4.79
CA ARG A 50 -13.71 -8.07 6.17
C ARG A 50 -12.44 -7.69 6.93
N ALA A 51 -11.28 -7.77 6.29
CA ALA A 51 -10.00 -7.40 6.89
C ALA A 51 -9.93 -5.90 7.20
N ALA A 52 -10.37 -5.04 6.27
CA ALA A 52 -10.40 -3.60 6.44
C ALA A 52 -11.39 -3.18 7.56
N VAL A 53 -12.60 -3.74 7.55
CA VAL A 53 -13.61 -3.51 8.61
C VAL A 53 -13.06 -3.90 9.99
N LYS A 54 -12.49 -5.10 10.09
CA LYS A 54 -11.89 -5.57 11.35
C LYS A 54 -10.77 -4.64 11.83
N ARG A 55 -9.93 -4.17 10.91
CA ARG A 55 -8.82 -3.26 11.21
C ARG A 55 -9.34 -1.91 11.69
N CYS A 56 -10.28 -1.32 10.97
CA CYS A 56 -10.90 -0.04 11.33
C CYS A 56 -11.56 -0.11 12.71
N ALA A 57 -12.36 -1.14 12.97
CA ALA A 57 -13.00 -1.35 14.27
C ALA A 57 -11.98 -1.44 15.42
N ALA A 58 -10.84 -2.12 15.20
CA ALA A 58 -9.79 -2.28 16.21
C ALA A 58 -9.13 -0.96 16.63
N VAL A 59 -9.18 0.08 15.79
CA VAL A 59 -8.63 1.41 16.08
C VAL A 59 -9.69 2.50 16.28
N GLY A 60 -10.97 2.10 16.34
CA GLY A 60 -12.10 3.01 16.62
C GLY A 60 -12.60 3.81 15.41
N ILE A 61 -12.26 3.42 14.18
CA ILE A 61 -12.78 3.98 12.93
C ILE A 61 -14.08 3.27 12.55
N GLU A 62 -15.12 4.03 12.19
CA GLU A 62 -16.35 3.46 11.66
C GLU A 62 -16.24 3.12 10.17
N THR A 63 -16.99 2.11 9.74
CA THR A 63 -17.00 1.68 8.34
C THR A 63 -18.40 1.70 7.76
N ARG A 64 -18.54 2.18 6.53
CA ARG A 64 -19.77 2.17 5.74
C ARG A 64 -19.53 1.35 4.47
N CYS A 65 -20.01 0.10 4.44
CA CYS A 65 -19.89 -0.75 3.26
C CYS A 65 -21.02 -0.42 2.27
N VAL A 66 -20.67 -0.14 1.03
CA VAL A 66 -21.57 0.18 -0.08
C VAL A 66 -21.36 -0.86 -1.18
N SER A 67 -22.34 -1.71 -1.40
CA SER A 67 -22.31 -2.74 -2.44
C SER A 67 -23.22 -2.33 -3.59
N LEU A 68 -22.65 -2.24 -4.80
CA LEU A 68 -23.42 -2.11 -6.03
C LEU A 68 -23.53 -3.49 -6.72
N PRO A 69 -24.55 -3.67 -7.57
CA PRO A 69 -24.62 -4.86 -8.42
C PRO A 69 -23.37 -5.00 -9.29
N GLU A 70 -22.97 -6.23 -9.61
CA GLU A 70 -21.79 -6.51 -10.45
C GLU A 70 -21.89 -5.86 -11.83
N ASN A 71 -23.12 -5.75 -12.36
CA ASN A 71 -23.43 -5.12 -13.66
C ASN A 71 -23.81 -3.64 -13.54
N ALA A 72 -23.50 -2.97 -12.42
CA ALA A 72 -23.74 -1.54 -12.30
C ALA A 72 -22.96 -0.76 -13.36
N SER A 73 -23.57 0.30 -13.89
CA SER A 73 -22.91 1.14 -14.89
C SER A 73 -21.80 1.99 -14.27
N GLY A 74 -20.85 2.45 -15.10
CA GLY A 74 -19.80 3.37 -14.67
C GLY A 74 -20.37 4.65 -14.07
N GLU A 75 -21.46 5.18 -14.66
CA GLU A 75 -22.14 6.39 -14.18
C GLU A 75 -22.73 6.19 -12.78
N ALA A 76 -23.35 5.04 -12.51
CA ALA A 76 -23.91 4.73 -11.18
C ALA A 76 -22.79 4.63 -10.12
N LEU A 77 -21.65 4.04 -10.48
CA LEU A 77 -20.49 3.97 -9.60
C LEU A 77 -19.87 5.34 -9.36
N GLU A 78 -19.68 6.15 -10.42
CA GLU A 78 -19.19 7.53 -10.30
C GLU A 78 -20.10 8.39 -9.41
N GLU A 79 -21.41 8.30 -9.57
CA GLU A 79 -22.39 9.05 -8.75
C GLU A 79 -22.31 8.63 -7.29
N THR A 80 -22.18 7.33 -7.02
CA THR A 80 -21.96 6.80 -5.67
C THR A 80 -20.68 7.40 -5.05
N LEU A 81 -19.59 7.40 -5.79
CA LEU A 81 -18.30 7.93 -5.30
C LEU A 81 -18.36 9.46 -5.09
N ARG A 82 -19.02 10.21 -5.99
CA ARG A 82 -19.23 11.66 -5.81
C ARG A 82 -20.08 11.97 -4.58
N SER A 83 -21.17 11.20 -4.36
CA SER A 83 -22.00 11.34 -3.18
C SER A 83 -21.23 11.10 -1.89
N LEU A 84 -20.41 10.04 -1.84
CA LEU A 84 -19.54 9.76 -0.70
C LEU A 84 -18.44 10.83 -0.54
N SER A 85 -17.91 11.36 -1.64
CA SER A 85 -16.94 12.45 -1.62
C SER A 85 -17.54 13.75 -1.07
N ALA A 86 -18.81 14.03 -1.36
CA ALA A 86 -19.53 15.19 -0.84
C ALA A 86 -20.02 15.01 0.61
N ASP A 87 -20.18 13.78 1.09
CA ASP A 87 -20.69 13.49 2.44
C ASP A 87 -19.65 13.89 3.50
N ALA A 88 -19.98 14.89 4.33
CA ALA A 88 -19.10 15.39 5.39
C ALA A 88 -18.82 14.34 6.48
N SER A 89 -19.66 13.34 6.66
CA SER A 89 -19.47 12.27 7.64
C SER A 89 -18.49 11.18 7.15
N VAL A 90 -18.15 11.15 5.85
CA VAL A 90 -17.19 10.21 5.26
C VAL A 90 -15.83 10.89 5.16
N HIS A 91 -14.79 10.27 5.72
CA HIS A 91 -13.44 10.81 5.77
C HIS A 91 -12.48 10.11 4.82
N GLY A 92 -12.73 8.84 4.50
CA GLY A 92 -11.96 8.07 3.52
C GLY A 92 -12.87 7.24 2.64
N ILE A 93 -12.43 6.98 1.41
CA ILE A 93 -13.11 6.12 0.45
C ILE A 93 -12.11 5.08 -0.04
N LEU A 94 -12.51 3.81 0.03
CA LEU A 94 -11.83 2.67 -0.56
C LEU A 94 -12.73 2.09 -1.65
N LEU A 95 -12.29 2.11 -2.89
CA LEU A 95 -12.91 1.38 -4.00
C LEU A 95 -12.18 0.05 -4.20
N LEU A 96 -12.86 -1.07 -4.01
CA LEU A 96 -12.26 -2.39 -4.24
C LEU A 96 -12.07 -2.64 -5.74
N ARG A 97 -10.89 -3.11 -6.11
CA ARG A 97 -10.42 -3.31 -7.47
C ARG A 97 -9.84 -4.72 -7.66
N PRO A 98 -9.66 -5.23 -8.89
CA PRO A 98 -9.90 -4.58 -10.17
C PRO A 98 -11.41 -4.45 -10.49
N LEU A 99 -11.78 -3.39 -11.20
CA LEU A 99 -13.11 -3.24 -11.74
C LEU A 99 -13.31 -4.15 -12.96
N PRO A 100 -14.58 -4.46 -13.34
CA PRO A 100 -14.87 -5.13 -14.62
C PRO A 100 -14.22 -4.39 -15.80
N ALA A 101 -13.63 -5.14 -16.74
CA ALA A 101 -12.86 -4.59 -17.86
C ALA A 101 -13.64 -3.64 -18.79
N ALA A 102 -14.97 -3.68 -18.74
CA ALA A 102 -15.85 -2.77 -19.48
C ALA A 102 -15.92 -1.35 -18.89
N LEU A 103 -15.44 -1.16 -17.67
CA LEU A 103 -15.47 0.12 -16.97
C LEU A 103 -14.14 0.86 -17.13
N ASP A 104 -14.20 2.17 -17.33
CA ASP A 104 -13.04 3.05 -17.32
C ASP A 104 -12.64 3.37 -15.87
N GLU A 105 -11.74 2.55 -15.30
CA GLU A 105 -11.29 2.68 -13.91
C GLU A 105 -10.68 4.07 -13.65
N ALA A 106 -9.90 4.61 -14.57
CA ALA A 106 -9.25 5.91 -14.39
C ALA A 106 -10.29 7.06 -14.31
N ARG A 107 -11.32 7.00 -15.14
CA ARG A 107 -12.44 7.95 -15.09
C ARG A 107 -13.21 7.83 -13.77
N ILE A 108 -13.49 6.62 -13.32
CA ILE A 108 -14.25 6.35 -12.10
C ILE A 108 -13.48 6.84 -10.87
N LEU A 109 -12.18 6.58 -10.79
CA LEU A 109 -11.34 7.03 -9.68
C LEU A 109 -11.28 8.56 -9.54
N ARG A 110 -11.43 9.32 -10.63
CA ARG A 110 -11.53 10.78 -10.59
C ARG A 110 -12.79 11.31 -9.88
N ALA A 111 -13.78 10.45 -9.62
CA ALA A 111 -14.95 10.83 -8.80
C ALA A 111 -14.66 10.85 -7.28
N ILE A 112 -13.53 10.31 -6.86
CA ILE A 112 -13.08 10.35 -5.46
C ILE A 112 -12.32 11.66 -5.23
N ALA A 113 -12.75 12.44 -4.24
CA ALA A 113 -12.02 13.64 -3.83
C ALA A 113 -10.63 13.27 -3.27
N PRO A 114 -9.54 13.93 -3.71
CA PRO A 114 -8.17 13.56 -3.34
C PRO A 114 -7.94 13.45 -1.83
N GLU A 115 -8.54 14.33 -1.04
CA GLU A 115 -8.44 14.32 0.41
C GLU A 115 -9.16 13.14 1.08
N LYS A 116 -9.98 12.38 0.33
CA LYS A 116 -10.66 11.16 0.77
C LYS A 116 -10.17 9.90 0.07
N ASP A 117 -9.28 10.00 -0.90
CA ASP A 117 -8.66 8.87 -1.57
C ASP A 117 -7.58 8.24 -0.67
N VAL A 118 -8.03 7.58 0.40
CA VAL A 118 -7.14 7.01 1.42
C VAL A 118 -6.40 5.75 0.98
N ASP A 119 -6.79 5.17 -0.17
CA ASP A 119 -6.04 4.09 -0.82
C ASP A 119 -4.96 4.62 -1.79
N GLY A 120 -5.01 5.92 -2.12
CA GLY A 120 -4.04 6.57 -3.00
C GLY A 120 -4.12 6.11 -4.45
N ALA A 121 -5.33 5.79 -4.93
CA ALA A 121 -5.54 5.17 -6.24
C ALA A 121 -5.78 6.18 -7.36
N ALA A 122 -6.32 7.37 -7.03
CA ALA A 122 -6.68 8.39 -8.00
C ALA A 122 -5.47 9.19 -8.49
N GLU A 123 -5.58 9.77 -9.69
CA GLU A 123 -4.53 10.58 -10.31
C GLU A 123 -4.08 11.75 -9.44
N GLY A 124 -5.01 12.39 -8.70
CA GLY A 124 -4.70 13.48 -7.78
C GLY A 124 -3.76 13.06 -6.65
N SER A 125 -4.02 11.90 -6.03
CA SER A 125 -3.14 11.32 -5.01
C SER A 125 -1.77 10.96 -5.55
N LEU A 126 -1.71 10.39 -6.77
CA LEU A 126 -0.43 10.07 -7.42
C LEU A 126 0.36 11.34 -7.77
N ALA A 127 -0.31 12.41 -8.22
CA ALA A 127 0.32 13.70 -8.47
C ALA A 127 0.88 14.31 -7.17
N ALA A 128 0.15 14.23 -6.06
CA ALA A 128 0.61 14.67 -4.75
C ALA A 128 1.85 13.88 -4.28
N VAL A 129 1.87 12.56 -4.46
CA VAL A 129 3.04 11.72 -4.18
C VAL A 129 4.23 12.14 -5.03
N TYR A 130 4.03 12.41 -6.32
CA TYR A 130 5.11 12.88 -7.21
C TYR A 130 5.66 14.23 -6.75
N ALA A 131 4.78 15.18 -6.41
CA ALA A 131 5.14 16.53 -5.96
C ALA A 131 5.68 16.59 -4.52
N GLY A 132 5.45 15.56 -3.70
CA GLY A 132 5.78 15.56 -2.28
C GLY A 132 4.88 16.47 -1.45
N THR A 133 3.59 16.61 -1.84
CA THR A 133 2.60 17.42 -1.11
C THR A 133 1.66 16.55 -0.29
N ASP A 134 0.94 17.17 0.64
CA ASP A 134 -0.03 16.52 1.53
C ASP A 134 -1.47 16.54 0.98
N GLU A 135 -1.69 16.84 -0.31
CA GLU A 135 -3.03 17.02 -0.90
C GLU A 135 -3.79 15.68 -1.11
N GLY A 136 -3.10 14.54 -1.01
CA GLY A 136 -3.68 13.20 -1.15
C GLY A 136 -3.02 12.23 -0.20
N PHE A 137 -3.09 10.95 -0.55
CA PHE A 137 -2.44 9.87 0.17
C PHE A 137 -1.64 9.00 -0.79
N ALA A 138 -0.51 8.49 -0.34
CA ALA A 138 0.24 7.52 -1.11
C ALA A 138 -0.54 6.18 -1.20
N PRO A 139 -0.39 5.41 -2.29
CA PRO A 139 -0.92 4.05 -2.34
C PRO A 139 -0.51 3.25 -1.09
N CYS A 140 -1.51 2.61 -0.44
CA CYS A 140 -1.32 1.95 0.85
C CYS A 140 -0.15 0.96 0.86
N THR A 141 0.06 0.22 -0.24
CA THR A 141 1.17 -0.73 -0.34
C THR A 141 2.53 -0.04 -0.44
N ALA A 142 2.63 1.07 -1.18
CA ALA A 142 3.86 1.83 -1.27
C ALA A 142 4.20 2.50 0.08
N GLN A 143 3.20 3.07 0.76
CA GLN A 143 3.38 3.62 2.11
C GLN A 143 3.79 2.53 3.11
N ALA A 144 3.24 1.32 3.00
CA ALA A 144 3.59 0.20 3.89
C ALA A 144 5.08 -0.19 3.81
N VAL A 145 5.74 0.01 2.66
CA VAL A 145 7.20 -0.16 2.51
C VAL A 145 7.93 0.81 3.45
N LEU A 146 7.53 2.09 3.46
CA LEU A 146 8.16 3.11 4.29
C LEU A 146 7.90 2.87 5.78
N GLU A 147 6.65 2.54 6.14
CA GLU A 147 6.27 2.23 7.53
C GLU A 147 7.08 1.03 8.08
N LEU A 148 7.38 0.04 7.22
CA LEU A 148 8.19 -1.10 7.59
C LEU A 148 9.66 -0.70 7.80
N LEU A 149 10.24 0.09 6.88
CA LEU A 149 11.60 0.59 7.00
C LEU A 149 11.77 1.45 8.26
N ASP A 150 10.81 2.33 8.54
CA ASP A 150 10.80 3.19 9.72
C ASP A 150 10.68 2.38 11.02
N TYR A 151 9.80 1.38 11.06
CA TYR A 151 9.63 0.53 12.25
C TYR A 151 10.91 -0.22 12.62
N TYR A 152 11.66 -0.70 11.62
CA TYR A 152 12.92 -1.42 11.82
C TYR A 152 14.14 -0.50 11.85
N GLU A 153 13.93 0.82 11.89
CA GLU A 153 14.99 1.84 11.94
C GLU A 153 16.04 1.65 10.82
N ILE A 154 15.55 1.28 9.63
CA ILE A 154 16.42 1.12 8.45
C ILE A 154 16.63 2.49 7.83
N PRO A 155 17.89 2.98 7.80
CA PRO A 155 18.17 4.31 7.27
C PRO A 155 17.88 4.39 5.78
N ILE A 156 17.19 5.46 5.35
CA ILE A 156 16.82 5.71 3.95
C ILE A 156 17.66 6.84 3.37
N GLU A 157 17.88 7.90 4.14
CA GLU A 157 18.65 9.08 3.71
C GLU A 157 20.07 8.70 3.31
N GLY A 158 20.49 9.19 2.13
CA GLY A 158 21.80 8.93 1.56
C GLY A 158 22.01 7.49 1.02
N LYS A 159 20.98 6.63 1.05
CA LYS A 159 21.06 5.24 0.57
C LYS A 159 20.73 5.11 -0.91
N ARG A 160 21.32 4.10 -1.55
CA ARG A 160 20.96 3.69 -2.90
C ARG A 160 19.77 2.73 -2.81
N ALA A 161 18.62 3.14 -3.35
CA ALA A 161 17.44 2.32 -3.41
C ALA A 161 17.15 1.89 -4.85
N VAL A 162 16.92 0.61 -5.07
CA VAL A 162 16.47 0.08 -6.35
C VAL A 162 15.06 -0.46 -6.17
N VAL A 163 14.15 -0.04 -7.05
CA VAL A 163 12.77 -0.52 -7.09
C VAL A 163 12.57 -1.31 -8.38
N LEU A 164 12.25 -2.58 -8.27
CA LEU A 164 11.94 -3.46 -9.39
C LEU A 164 10.43 -3.47 -9.63
N GLY A 165 10.00 -2.86 -10.73
CA GLY A 165 8.58 -2.69 -11.10
C GLY A 165 8.16 -1.24 -11.14
N ARG A 166 7.30 -0.88 -12.12
CA ARG A 166 6.89 0.51 -12.40
C ARG A 166 5.38 0.71 -12.43
N SER A 167 4.64 -0.09 -11.66
CA SER A 167 3.20 0.08 -11.53
C SER A 167 2.85 1.41 -10.84
N LEU A 168 1.66 1.92 -11.09
CA LEU A 168 1.14 3.11 -10.41
C LEU A 168 0.73 2.81 -8.96
N VAL A 169 0.49 1.54 -8.64
CA VAL A 169 0.05 1.13 -7.30
C VAL A 169 1.23 0.96 -6.32
N VAL A 170 2.40 0.51 -6.81
CA VAL A 170 3.53 0.20 -5.93
C VAL A 170 4.83 0.83 -6.40
N GLY A 171 5.34 0.45 -7.58
CA GLY A 171 6.72 0.74 -7.96
C GLY A 171 7.03 2.23 -8.06
N ARG A 172 6.25 3.00 -8.85
CA ARG A 172 6.44 4.44 -8.98
C ARG A 172 6.22 5.19 -7.66
N PRO A 173 5.10 4.95 -6.93
CA PRO A 173 4.91 5.61 -5.64
C PRO A 173 6.01 5.30 -4.63
N ALA A 174 6.42 4.04 -4.48
CA ALA A 174 7.49 3.67 -3.57
C ALA A 174 8.83 4.36 -3.93
N ALA A 175 9.13 4.47 -5.24
CA ALA A 175 10.31 5.17 -5.70
C ALA A 175 10.28 6.66 -5.32
N MET A 176 9.13 7.33 -5.49
CA MET A 176 8.97 8.75 -5.10
C MET A 176 9.04 8.94 -3.58
N LEU A 177 8.38 8.07 -2.82
CA LEU A 177 8.44 8.13 -1.36
C LEU A 177 9.87 7.95 -0.83
N LEU A 178 10.63 7.01 -1.38
CA LEU A 178 12.05 6.83 -1.04
C LEU A 178 12.92 8.05 -1.43
N LEU A 179 12.65 8.64 -2.62
CA LEU A 179 13.30 9.87 -3.07
C LEU A 179 13.05 11.03 -2.10
N HIS A 180 11.81 11.25 -1.67
CA HIS A 180 11.45 12.29 -0.70
C HIS A 180 12.08 12.07 0.69
N ARG A 181 12.46 10.82 1.00
CA ARG A 181 13.21 10.46 2.21
C ARG A 181 14.75 10.55 2.02
N GLY A 182 15.23 11.17 0.94
CA GLY A 182 16.64 11.41 0.68
C GLY A 182 17.41 10.22 0.11
N ALA A 183 16.76 9.17 -0.40
CA ALA A 183 17.43 8.10 -1.11
C ALA A 183 17.78 8.50 -2.55
N THR A 184 18.88 7.96 -3.08
CA THR A 184 19.13 7.93 -4.53
C THR A 184 18.41 6.72 -5.12
N VAL A 185 17.41 6.95 -5.98
CA VAL A 185 16.51 5.89 -6.45
C VAL A 185 16.75 5.53 -7.91
N THR A 186 16.87 4.24 -8.17
CA THR A 186 16.83 3.66 -9.52
C THR A 186 15.56 2.83 -9.68
N LEU A 187 14.73 3.17 -10.67
CA LEU A 187 13.52 2.44 -11.00
C LEU A 187 13.77 1.51 -12.19
N CYS A 188 13.71 0.20 -11.94
CA CYS A 188 13.91 -0.84 -12.95
C CYS A 188 12.58 -1.47 -13.39
N HIS A 189 12.58 -2.03 -14.58
CA HIS A 189 11.42 -2.71 -15.18
C HIS A 189 11.87 -3.84 -16.12
N SER A 190 10.94 -4.55 -16.72
CA SER A 190 11.21 -5.73 -17.59
C SER A 190 12.08 -5.46 -18.83
N LYS A 191 12.30 -4.18 -19.16
CA LYS A 191 13.18 -3.76 -20.28
C LYS A 191 14.48 -3.12 -19.79
N THR A 192 14.75 -3.12 -18.50
CA THR A 192 15.99 -2.58 -17.94
C THR A 192 17.12 -3.58 -18.18
N GLU A 193 18.15 -3.14 -18.88
CA GLU A 193 19.37 -3.92 -19.06
C GLU A 193 20.11 -4.03 -17.72
N ASN A 194 20.63 -5.22 -17.44
CA ASN A 194 21.38 -5.52 -16.21
C ASN A 194 20.67 -5.11 -14.90
N ALA A 195 19.34 -5.32 -14.82
CA ALA A 195 18.58 -4.98 -13.60
C ALA A 195 19.13 -5.69 -12.35
N ALA A 196 19.64 -6.93 -12.49
CA ALA A 196 20.26 -7.66 -11.39
C ALA A 196 21.52 -6.95 -10.88
N GLY A 197 22.39 -6.48 -11.75
CA GLY A 197 23.60 -5.74 -11.37
C GLY A 197 23.26 -4.41 -10.67
N LEU A 198 22.27 -3.67 -11.16
CA LEU A 198 21.79 -2.46 -10.49
C LEU A 198 21.23 -2.76 -9.09
N ALA A 199 20.44 -3.82 -8.97
CA ALA A 199 19.89 -4.25 -7.68
C ALA A 199 20.98 -4.72 -6.72
N HIS A 200 21.99 -5.43 -7.22
CA HIS A 200 23.13 -5.90 -6.42
C HIS A 200 23.90 -4.75 -5.75
N GLU A 201 23.97 -3.57 -6.41
CA GLU A 201 24.62 -2.38 -5.88
C GLU A 201 23.75 -1.60 -4.85
N ALA A 202 22.47 -1.95 -4.71
CA ALA A 202 21.54 -1.23 -3.82
C ALA A 202 21.78 -1.53 -2.34
N ASP A 203 21.53 -0.54 -1.48
CA ASP A 203 21.42 -0.71 -0.03
C ASP A 203 20.01 -1.19 0.35
N ILE A 204 19.00 -0.69 -0.38
CA ILE A 204 17.58 -1.07 -0.24
C ILE A 204 17.10 -1.56 -1.60
N LEU A 205 16.57 -2.78 -1.64
CA LEU A 205 15.93 -3.37 -2.82
C LEU A 205 14.44 -3.55 -2.52
N VAL A 206 13.57 -2.91 -3.32
CA VAL A 206 12.12 -3.12 -3.28
C VAL A 206 11.73 -3.98 -4.48
N ALA A 207 11.30 -5.21 -4.24
CA ALA A 207 10.84 -6.14 -5.26
C ALA A 207 9.31 -5.99 -5.43
N ALA A 208 8.90 -5.39 -6.56
CA ALA A 208 7.52 -5.18 -6.99
C ALA A 208 7.37 -5.53 -8.48
N ALA A 209 8.06 -6.61 -8.90
CA ALA A 209 8.13 -7.06 -10.29
C ALA A 209 6.85 -7.78 -10.75
N GLY A 210 6.01 -8.24 -9.83
CA GLY A 210 4.79 -8.97 -10.11
C GLY A 210 5.04 -10.34 -10.74
N ARG A 211 6.16 -10.97 -10.44
CA ARG A 211 6.57 -12.25 -10.99
C ARG A 211 7.17 -13.13 -9.89
N ARG A 212 6.51 -14.26 -9.65
CA ARG A 212 6.88 -15.23 -8.61
C ARG A 212 8.37 -15.56 -8.64
N GLU A 213 9.04 -15.38 -7.49
CA GLU A 213 10.42 -15.78 -7.21
C GLU A 213 11.43 -15.42 -8.33
N SER A 214 11.16 -14.31 -9.04
CA SER A 214 12.00 -13.84 -10.15
C SER A 214 13.22 -13.05 -9.71
N VAL A 215 13.31 -12.69 -8.43
CA VAL A 215 14.41 -11.94 -7.81
C VAL A 215 15.23 -12.92 -6.99
N GLY A 216 16.28 -13.48 -7.61
CA GLY A 216 17.13 -14.51 -7.03
C GLY A 216 18.54 -14.03 -6.69
N ALA A 217 19.49 -14.95 -6.48
CA ALA A 217 20.83 -14.71 -5.97
C ALA A 217 21.63 -13.59 -6.68
N ALA A 218 21.45 -13.43 -8.01
CA ALA A 218 22.12 -12.39 -8.78
C ALA A 218 21.76 -10.95 -8.37
N TYR A 219 20.66 -10.77 -7.65
CA TYR A 219 20.19 -9.46 -7.16
C TYR A 219 20.72 -9.11 -5.76
N PHE A 220 21.28 -10.09 -5.03
CA PHE A 220 21.54 -9.95 -3.60
C PHE A 220 23.01 -9.74 -3.29
N ARG A 221 23.27 -8.97 -2.23
CA ARG A 221 24.59 -8.81 -1.61
C ARG A 221 24.52 -8.70 -0.09
N ALA A 222 25.65 -8.91 0.54
CA ALA A 222 25.78 -8.68 1.98
C ALA A 222 25.47 -7.22 2.36
N GLY A 223 24.79 -7.03 3.48
CA GLY A 223 24.44 -5.70 4.01
C GLY A 223 23.17 -5.09 3.40
N GLN A 224 22.61 -5.68 2.36
CA GLN A 224 21.40 -5.19 1.67
C GLN A 224 20.15 -5.46 2.49
N THR A 225 19.17 -4.56 2.41
CA THR A 225 17.79 -4.78 2.90
C THR A 225 16.86 -5.02 1.70
N VAL A 226 16.12 -6.11 1.74
CA VAL A 226 15.22 -6.52 0.65
C VAL A 226 13.76 -6.48 1.12
N ILE A 227 12.94 -5.67 0.45
CA ILE A 227 11.51 -5.53 0.72
C ILE A 227 10.75 -6.18 -0.44
N ASP A 228 10.16 -7.34 -0.19
CA ASP A 228 9.30 -8.04 -1.13
C ASP A 228 7.85 -7.57 -0.98
N VAL A 229 7.28 -7.05 -2.06
CA VAL A 229 5.89 -6.57 -2.11
C VAL A 229 5.02 -7.52 -2.93
N GLY A 230 5.62 -8.50 -3.61
CA GLY A 230 4.91 -9.49 -4.41
C GLY A 230 4.04 -10.40 -3.54
N ILE A 231 2.89 -10.81 -4.08
CA ILE A 231 2.05 -11.86 -3.50
C ILE A 231 1.58 -12.75 -4.64
N HIS A 232 1.97 -14.02 -4.59
CA HIS A 232 1.59 -15.03 -5.57
C HIS A 232 1.19 -16.31 -4.85
N TYR A 233 0.28 -17.06 -5.46
CA TYR A 233 -0.01 -18.42 -5.01
C TYR A 233 0.88 -19.40 -5.79
N ASN A 234 1.64 -20.20 -5.09
CA ASN A 234 2.45 -21.25 -5.67
C ASN A 234 1.66 -22.57 -5.64
N GLU A 235 1.19 -23.00 -6.82
CA GLU A 235 0.38 -24.21 -6.96
C GLU A 235 1.13 -25.50 -6.58
N GLU A 236 2.45 -25.53 -6.74
CA GLU A 236 3.28 -26.69 -6.43
C GLU A 236 3.43 -26.89 -4.92
N THR A 237 3.65 -25.78 -4.19
CA THR A 237 3.85 -25.82 -2.73
C THR A 237 2.56 -25.56 -1.95
N GLN A 238 1.47 -25.17 -2.62
CA GLN A 238 0.19 -24.77 -2.02
C GLN A 238 0.37 -23.64 -0.99
N LYS A 239 1.31 -22.72 -1.24
CA LYS A 239 1.64 -21.62 -0.32
C LYS A 239 1.72 -20.29 -1.06
N LEU A 240 1.55 -19.20 -0.31
CA LEU A 240 1.85 -17.87 -0.79
C LEU A 240 3.37 -17.67 -0.82
N CYS A 241 3.85 -16.99 -1.85
CA CYS A 241 5.23 -16.55 -2.00
C CYS A 241 5.26 -15.14 -2.63
N GLY A 242 6.43 -14.54 -2.66
CA GLY A 242 6.64 -13.21 -3.22
C GLY A 242 7.34 -13.20 -4.58
N ASP A 243 7.87 -12.03 -4.93
CA ASP A 243 8.75 -11.85 -6.08
C ASP A 243 10.18 -12.33 -5.78
N VAL A 244 10.57 -12.39 -4.50
CA VAL A 244 11.89 -12.77 -4.01
C VAL A 244 11.98 -14.28 -3.78
N ALA A 245 13.03 -14.91 -4.32
CA ALA A 245 13.42 -16.27 -3.95
C ALA A 245 14.03 -16.24 -2.53
N LEU A 246 13.16 -16.30 -1.52
CA LEU A 246 13.54 -16.09 -0.11
C LEU A 246 14.66 -17.03 0.35
N ALA A 247 14.68 -18.27 -0.11
CA ALA A 247 15.72 -19.24 0.22
C ALA A 247 17.10 -18.81 -0.29
N GLU A 248 17.17 -18.08 -1.40
CA GLU A 248 18.44 -17.54 -1.95
C GLU A 248 18.87 -16.22 -1.28
N ALA A 249 17.92 -15.49 -0.70
CA ALA A 249 18.21 -14.25 0.04
C ALA A 249 18.69 -14.53 1.48
N ASP A 250 18.17 -15.58 2.13
CA ASP A 250 18.48 -15.88 3.53
C ASP A 250 19.94 -16.24 3.71
N GLY A 251 20.56 -15.61 4.68
CA GLY A 251 22.00 -15.74 4.97
C GLY A 251 22.91 -14.91 4.06
N VAL A 252 22.41 -14.30 2.99
CA VAL A 252 23.14 -13.41 2.09
C VAL A 252 22.88 -11.94 2.44
N VAL A 253 21.60 -11.53 2.47
CA VAL A 253 21.23 -10.14 2.75
C VAL A 253 21.19 -9.87 4.25
N ARG A 254 21.28 -8.59 4.65
CA ARG A 254 21.15 -8.18 6.06
C ARG A 254 19.75 -8.45 6.57
N ALA A 255 18.73 -8.09 5.79
CA ALA A 255 17.33 -8.18 6.19
C ALA A 255 16.44 -8.42 4.98
N VAL A 256 15.35 -9.16 5.17
CA VAL A 256 14.37 -9.45 4.11
C VAL A 256 12.96 -9.59 4.69
N THR A 257 11.95 -9.14 3.93
CA THR A 257 10.55 -9.38 4.29
C THR A 257 10.12 -10.78 3.88
N PRO A 258 9.43 -11.54 4.76
CA PRO A 258 8.81 -12.81 4.38
C PRO A 258 7.51 -12.59 3.61
N VAL A 259 7.16 -13.51 2.72
CA VAL A 259 5.83 -13.60 2.10
C VAL A 259 5.28 -15.01 2.33
N PRO A 260 4.14 -15.16 3.02
CA PRO A 260 3.32 -14.10 3.66
C PRO A 260 3.94 -13.53 4.95
N GLY A 261 3.38 -12.41 5.41
CA GLY A 261 3.70 -11.83 6.73
C GLY A 261 4.68 -10.65 6.71
N GLY A 262 5.07 -10.17 5.52
CA GLY A 262 5.81 -8.92 5.31
C GLY A 262 4.89 -7.72 5.06
N VAL A 263 5.12 -6.99 3.97
CA VAL A 263 4.45 -5.72 3.61
C VAL A 263 2.92 -5.86 3.59
N GLY A 264 2.37 -6.95 3.07
CA GLY A 264 0.92 -7.17 2.98
C GLY A 264 0.20 -7.14 4.33
N ALA A 265 0.89 -7.38 5.44
CA ALA A 265 0.30 -7.29 6.79
C ALA A 265 0.05 -5.84 7.24
N LEU A 266 0.69 -4.85 6.59
CA LEU A 266 0.57 -3.43 6.92
C LEU A 266 -0.49 -2.69 6.11
N THR A 267 -0.87 -3.15 4.92
CA THR A 267 -1.70 -2.38 3.99
C THR A 267 -3.01 -1.89 4.62
N THR A 268 -3.73 -2.75 5.34
CA THR A 268 -4.96 -2.36 6.04
C THR A 268 -4.70 -1.45 7.24
N ALA A 269 -3.53 -1.53 7.88
CA ALA A 269 -3.15 -0.62 8.96
C ALA A 269 -2.85 0.79 8.40
N VAL A 270 -2.18 0.87 7.25
CA VAL A 270 -1.94 2.13 6.52
C VAL A 270 -3.27 2.75 6.09
N LEU A 271 -4.19 1.97 5.54
CA LEU A 271 -5.53 2.44 5.16
C LEU A 271 -6.27 3.08 6.34
N ALA A 272 -6.24 2.43 7.50
CA ALA A 272 -6.83 2.96 8.72
C ALA A 272 -6.13 4.25 9.19
N ALA A 273 -4.80 4.30 9.14
CA ALA A 273 -4.02 5.48 9.48
C ALA A 273 -4.31 6.66 8.53
N HIS A 274 -4.43 6.41 7.23
CA HIS A 274 -4.82 7.42 6.24
C HIS A 274 -6.22 7.95 6.52
N THR A 275 -7.19 7.08 6.84
CA THR A 275 -8.56 7.49 7.19
C THR A 275 -8.58 8.38 8.44
N ALA A 276 -7.82 8.05 9.46
CA ALA A 276 -7.69 8.88 10.66
C ALA A 276 -7.03 10.23 10.35
N LYS A 277 -5.97 10.26 9.52
CA LYS A 277 -5.31 11.48 9.05
C LYS A 277 -6.25 12.34 8.21
N ALA A 278 -7.06 11.74 7.32
CA ALA A 278 -8.06 12.46 6.53
C ALA A 278 -9.09 13.16 7.42
N ALA A 279 -9.58 12.47 8.46
CA ALA A 279 -10.47 13.06 9.46
C ALA A 279 -9.81 14.22 10.23
N ALA A 280 -8.53 14.09 10.60
CA ALA A 280 -7.77 15.11 11.32
C ALA A 280 -7.58 16.39 10.49
N ARG A 281 -7.38 16.27 9.17
CA ARG A 281 -7.22 17.44 8.26
C ARG A 281 -8.45 18.34 8.22
N ARG A 282 -9.64 17.84 8.59
CA ARG A 282 -10.90 18.60 8.58
C ARG A 282 -11.16 19.42 9.82
N ILE A 283 -10.35 19.27 10.87
CA ILE A 283 -10.51 20.03 12.13
C ILE A 283 -9.69 21.33 12.09
N LYS A 284 -8.93 21.57 11.04
CA LYS A 284 -8.09 22.77 10.88
C LYS A 284 -8.89 23.97 10.42
#